data_0ac6d5eb34eb731c1dcecf7b954a3e1e
#
_entry.id   0ac6d5eb34eb731c1dcecf7b954a3e1e
#
_cell.length_a   1.000
_cell.length_b   1.000
_cell.length_c   1.000
_cell.angle_alpha   90.00
_cell.angle_beta   90.00
_cell.angle_gamma   90.00
#
_symmetry.space_group_name_H-M   'P 1'
#
loop_
_entity.id
_entity.type
_entity.pdbx_description
1 polymer ?
#
loop_
_entity_poly.entity_id
_entity_poly.type
_entity_poly.pdbx_seq_one_letter_code
_entity_poly.pdbx_strand_id
1 'polypeptide(L)'
;FRMVEPTFEVELYDVPGQGTFNSTALPFDFTIAEDYDGDAKLYKGTVEGKELMLSEVGSVPANAGVVLMGTNSEQIKLVATAGVEALGKNDLIGTTSEIAVGKLDDKLIFGVSNETGLVGFFSTDGSASLPANRAYLNKVEGLMAVMVNHGGNTTAIGNVQNSLPANAPVYDLSGRRVTKMVKGGLYLQNGRKFIAQ
;
A
#
# COMPACT_ATOMS: atom_id res chain seq x y z
N PHE A 1 -41.39 -6.33 11.01
CA PHE A 1 -40.37 -5.54 10.31
C PHE A 1 -39.04 -6.26 10.46
N ARG A 2 -38.52 -6.82 9.38
CA ARG A 2 -37.15 -7.37 9.35
C ARG A 2 -36.24 -6.17 9.03
N MET A 3 -35.45 -5.71 9.97
CA MET A 3 -34.42 -4.72 9.70
C MET A 3 -33.38 -5.39 8.81
N VAL A 4 -33.16 -4.84 7.63
CA VAL A 4 -32.06 -5.27 6.75
C VAL A 4 -30.82 -4.57 7.26
N GLU A 5 -29.84 -5.34 7.68
CA GLU A 5 -28.53 -4.79 8.07
C GLU A 5 -27.88 -4.11 6.87
N PRO A 6 -27.31 -2.91 7.04
CA PRO A 6 -26.62 -2.23 5.95
C PRO A 6 -25.42 -3.06 5.48
N THR A 7 -25.32 -3.19 4.16
CA THR A 7 -24.20 -3.87 3.50
C THR A 7 -23.54 -2.94 2.49
N PHE A 8 -22.27 -3.13 2.25
CA PHE A 8 -21.49 -2.38 1.27
C PHE A 8 -20.54 -3.32 0.52
N GLU A 9 -20.46 -3.19 -0.79
CA GLU A 9 -19.55 -3.99 -1.61
C GLU A 9 -18.33 -3.17 -2.03
N VAL A 10 -17.14 -3.74 -1.83
CA VAL A 10 -15.85 -3.16 -2.21
C VAL A 10 -15.17 -4.08 -3.21
N GLU A 11 -14.84 -3.55 -4.38
CA GLU A 11 -14.06 -4.27 -5.38
C GLU A 11 -12.56 -4.18 -5.03
N LEU A 12 -11.86 -5.31 -5.05
CA LEU A 12 -10.41 -5.36 -4.95
C LEU A 12 -9.78 -5.30 -6.34
N TYR A 13 -8.82 -4.42 -6.53
CA TYR A 13 -8.09 -4.24 -7.78
C TYR A 13 -6.77 -4.97 -7.76
N ASP A 14 -6.52 -5.78 -8.80
CA ASP A 14 -5.26 -6.50 -8.96
C ASP A 14 -4.10 -5.54 -9.25
N VAL A 15 -3.03 -5.71 -8.50
CA VAL A 15 -1.75 -5.02 -8.71
C VAL A 15 -0.69 -6.08 -8.99
N PRO A 16 -0.21 -6.19 -10.24
CA PRO A 16 0.67 -7.26 -10.66
C PRO A 16 1.87 -7.47 -9.74
N GLY A 17 2.00 -8.70 -9.21
CA GLY A 17 3.09 -9.09 -8.32
C GLY A 17 2.97 -8.62 -6.87
N GLN A 18 1.88 -7.94 -6.49
CA GLN A 18 1.68 -7.43 -5.13
C GLN A 18 0.41 -7.94 -4.45
N GLY A 19 -0.57 -8.41 -5.21
CA GLY A 19 -1.87 -8.83 -4.72
C GLY A 19 -2.99 -7.85 -5.10
N THR A 20 -4.11 -7.96 -4.42
CA THR A 20 -5.29 -7.13 -4.69
C THR A 20 -5.56 -6.19 -3.53
N PHE A 21 -5.94 -4.95 -3.83
CA PHE A 21 -6.06 -3.89 -2.85
C PHE A 21 -7.26 -2.98 -3.10
N ASN A 22 -7.76 -2.39 -2.04
CA ASN A 22 -8.57 -1.18 -2.06
C ASN A 22 -8.49 -0.46 -0.71
N SER A 23 -8.97 0.77 -0.63
CA SER A 23 -9.16 1.49 0.63
C SER A 23 -10.65 1.75 0.87
N THR A 24 -11.08 1.72 2.13
CA THR A 24 -12.48 1.99 2.46
C THR A 24 -12.66 2.65 3.82
N ALA A 25 -13.82 3.26 4.00
CA ALA A 25 -14.36 3.74 5.26
C ALA A 25 -15.89 3.80 5.15
N LEU A 26 -16.61 3.38 6.17
CA LEU A 26 -18.09 3.38 6.15
C LEU A 26 -18.65 4.19 7.31
N PRO A 27 -19.88 4.74 7.19
CA PRO A 27 -20.50 5.53 8.25
C PRO A 27 -21.07 4.69 9.42
N PHE A 28 -20.77 3.40 9.43
CA PHE A 28 -21.19 2.45 10.47
C PHE A 28 -20.03 1.49 10.78
N ASP A 29 -20.08 0.87 11.96
CA ASP A 29 -19.13 -0.19 12.32
C ASP A 29 -19.32 -1.38 11.39
N PHE A 30 -18.23 -1.98 10.89
CA PHE A 30 -18.32 -3.04 9.88
C PHE A 30 -17.24 -4.11 10.03
N THR A 31 -17.52 -5.25 9.42
CA THR A 31 -16.60 -6.38 9.24
C THR A 31 -16.82 -6.99 7.84
N ILE A 32 -15.95 -7.90 7.43
CA ILE A 32 -16.19 -8.75 6.26
C ILE A 32 -17.32 -9.73 6.62
N ALA A 33 -18.20 -9.99 5.65
CA ALA A 33 -19.32 -10.91 5.85
C ALA A 33 -18.85 -12.32 6.26
N GLU A 34 -19.59 -12.98 7.15
CA GLU A 34 -19.20 -14.31 7.67
C GLU A 34 -19.23 -15.41 6.59
N ASP A 35 -20.01 -15.22 5.52
CA ASP A 35 -20.11 -16.12 4.38
C ASP A 35 -18.99 -15.92 3.34
N TYR A 36 -18.07 -14.99 3.58
CA TYR A 36 -16.90 -14.78 2.73
C TYR A 36 -15.85 -15.88 2.99
N ASP A 37 -15.49 -16.60 1.95
CA ASP A 37 -14.54 -17.74 1.95
C ASP A 37 -13.18 -17.44 1.32
N GLY A 38 -12.95 -16.18 0.93
CA GLY A 38 -11.69 -15.70 0.36
C GLY A 38 -10.63 -15.35 1.41
N ASP A 39 -9.53 -14.79 0.95
CA ASP A 39 -8.37 -14.45 1.78
C ASP A 39 -8.22 -12.94 2.06
N ALA A 40 -9.14 -12.13 1.58
CA ALA A 40 -9.12 -10.69 1.82
C ALA A 40 -9.31 -10.37 3.29
N LYS A 41 -8.54 -9.39 3.77
CA LYS A 41 -8.54 -8.94 5.16
C LYS A 41 -8.54 -7.42 5.23
N LEU A 42 -8.95 -6.92 6.39
CA LEU A 42 -8.98 -5.52 6.76
C LEU A 42 -7.70 -5.14 7.51
N TYR A 43 -7.12 -4.01 7.17
CA TYR A 43 -5.89 -3.52 7.80
C TYR A 43 -6.01 -2.05 8.18
N LYS A 44 -5.64 -1.73 9.42
CA LYS A 44 -5.29 -0.37 9.81
C LYS A 44 -3.85 -0.07 9.39
N GLY A 45 -3.49 1.21 9.29
CA GLY A 45 -2.17 1.62 8.84
C GLY A 45 -1.51 2.65 9.74
N THR A 46 -0.22 2.50 9.95
CA THR A 46 0.61 3.49 10.66
C THR A 46 1.76 3.89 9.74
N VAL A 47 1.95 5.19 9.56
CA VAL A 47 3.04 5.73 8.74
C VAL A 47 4.35 5.71 9.52
N GLU A 48 5.35 5.06 8.94
CA GLU A 48 6.73 5.03 9.44
C GLU A 48 7.67 5.47 8.31
N GLY A 49 8.15 6.71 8.38
CA GLY A 49 8.95 7.31 7.31
C GLY A 49 8.16 7.44 6.00
N LYS A 50 8.49 6.66 4.99
CA LYS A 50 7.81 6.64 3.68
C LYS A 50 6.97 5.38 3.45
N GLU A 51 6.75 4.60 4.48
CA GLU A 51 6.01 3.34 4.42
C GLU A 51 4.77 3.38 5.31
N LEU A 52 3.70 2.75 4.85
CA LEU A 52 2.49 2.47 5.61
C LEU A 52 2.58 1.03 6.13
N MET A 53 2.83 0.88 7.41
CA MET A 53 2.85 -0.40 8.09
C MET A 53 1.42 -0.85 8.35
N LEU A 54 1.04 -2.00 7.81
CA LEU A 54 -0.30 -2.57 7.93
C LEU A 54 -0.40 -3.52 9.12
N SER A 55 -1.49 -3.44 9.88
CA SER A 55 -1.85 -4.36 10.95
C SER A 55 -3.27 -4.85 10.75
N GLU A 56 -3.46 -6.17 10.70
CA GLU A 56 -4.77 -6.81 10.50
C GLU A 56 -5.75 -6.44 11.63
N VAL A 57 -7.00 -6.23 11.26
CA VAL A 57 -8.13 -5.97 12.16
C VAL A 57 -9.34 -6.81 11.72
N GLY A 58 -10.10 -7.33 12.68
CA GLY A 58 -11.28 -8.14 12.38
C GLY A 58 -12.53 -7.30 12.10
N SER A 59 -12.62 -6.11 12.70
CA SER A 59 -13.73 -5.18 12.54
C SER A 59 -13.24 -3.74 12.60
N VAL A 60 -14.01 -2.82 12.04
CA VAL A 60 -13.64 -1.41 11.85
C VAL A 60 -14.74 -0.53 12.39
N PRO A 61 -14.44 0.43 13.27
CA PRO A 61 -15.44 1.38 13.75
C PRO A 61 -15.86 2.37 12.65
N ALA A 62 -17.04 2.92 12.79
CA ALA A 62 -17.60 3.91 11.89
C ALA A 62 -16.61 5.05 11.59
N ASN A 63 -16.53 5.45 10.32
CA ASN A 63 -15.67 6.50 9.80
C ASN A 63 -14.14 6.26 9.90
N ALA A 64 -13.69 5.13 10.40
CA ALA A 64 -12.27 4.80 10.37
C ALA A 64 -11.82 4.35 8.97
N GLY A 65 -10.68 4.87 8.51
CA GLY A 65 -10.08 4.45 7.25
C GLY A 65 -9.29 3.15 7.41
N VAL A 66 -9.42 2.26 6.44
CA VAL A 66 -8.67 0.98 6.36
C VAL A 66 -8.28 0.66 4.93
N VAL A 67 -7.31 -0.24 4.79
CA VAL A 67 -6.97 -0.92 3.53
C VAL A 67 -7.54 -2.32 3.57
N LEU A 68 -8.15 -2.76 2.46
CA LEU A 68 -8.42 -4.17 2.19
C LEU A 68 -7.30 -4.72 1.32
N MET A 69 -6.87 -5.94 1.62
CA MET A 69 -5.85 -6.64 0.86
C MET A 69 -6.19 -8.12 0.77
N GLY A 70 -6.03 -8.68 -0.42
CA GLY A 70 -6.23 -10.10 -0.72
C GLY A 70 -5.35 -10.56 -1.87
N THR A 71 -5.54 -11.76 -2.36
CA THR A 71 -4.81 -12.32 -3.50
C THR A 71 -5.65 -12.39 -4.77
N ASN A 72 -6.97 -12.32 -4.66
CA ASN A 72 -7.88 -12.41 -5.79
C ASN A 72 -8.61 -11.09 -6.04
N SER A 73 -8.78 -10.74 -7.32
CA SER A 73 -9.63 -9.61 -7.72
C SER A 73 -11.09 -10.04 -7.59
N GLU A 74 -11.75 -9.55 -6.56
CA GLU A 74 -13.13 -9.92 -6.21
C GLU A 74 -13.87 -8.77 -5.53
N GLN A 75 -15.19 -8.90 -5.42
CA GLN A 75 -16.02 -8.02 -4.61
C GLN A 75 -16.14 -8.56 -3.19
N ILE A 76 -15.77 -7.73 -2.23
CA ILE A 76 -15.88 -8.06 -0.81
C ILE A 76 -17.13 -7.41 -0.24
N LYS A 77 -18.00 -8.22 0.33
CA LYS A 77 -19.19 -7.76 1.04
C LYS A 77 -18.82 -7.41 2.48
N LEU A 78 -18.99 -6.14 2.82
CA LEU A 78 -18.88 -5.62 4.17
C LEU A 78 -20.26 -5.53 4.79
N VAL A 79 -20.38 -5.94 6.03
CA VAL A 79 -21.66 -5.95 6.78
C VAL A 79 -21.53 -5.11 8.05
N ALA A 80 -22.63 -4.50 8.47
CA ALA A 80 -22.67 -3.80 9.73
C ALA A 80 -22.43 -4.77 10.89
N THR A 81 -21.72 -4.28 11.89
CA THR A 81 -21.54 -4.97 13.17
C THR A 81 -21.75 -3.95 14.30
N ALA A 82 -21.64 -4.36 15.55
CA ALA A 82 -21.81 -3.48 16.70
C ALA A 82 -20.75 -3.74 17.75
N GLY A 83 -20.48 -2.71 18.58
CA GLY A 83 -19.58 -2.82 19.71
C GLY A 83 -18.09 -2.88 19.30
N VAL A 84 -17.75 -2.27 18.17
CA VAL A 84 -16.36 -2.22 17.70
C VAL A 84 -15.58 -1.17 18.48
N GLU A 85 -14.49 -1.59 19.08
CA GLU A 85 -13.57 -0.68 19.77
C GLU A 85 -12.75 0.16 18.78
N ALA A 86 -12.26 1.31 19.26
CA ALA A 86 -11.37 2.16 18.47
C ALA A 86 -10.10 1.37 18.06
N LEU A 87 -9.65 1.56 16.82
CA LEU A 87 -8.48 0.86 16.26
C LEU A 87 -7.13 1.20 16.95
N GLY A 88 -7.13 2.13 17.92
CA GLY A 88 -5.92 2.68 18.49
C GLY A 88 -5.17 3.52 17.47
N LYS A 89 -3.83 3.42 17.40
CA LYS A 89 -3.06 4.17 16.41
C LYS A 89 -3.41 3.69 15.00
N ASN A 90 -3.94 4.62 14.20
CA ASN A 90 -4.27 4.43 12.79
C ASN A 90 -4.16 5.79 12.10
N ASP A 91 -3.27 5.91 11.13
CA ASP A 91 -3.04 7.16 10.39
C ASP A 91 -3.94 7.27 9.15
N LEU A 92 -4.65 6.17 8.80
CA LEU A 92 -5.65 6.17 7.74
C LEU A 92 -6.91 6.89 8.20
N ILE A 93 -7.31 7.90 7.45
CA ILE A 93 -8.49 8.71 7.71
C ILE A 93 -9.58 8.31 6.72
N GLY A 94 -10.77 8.00 7.25
CA GLY A 94 -11.92 7.68 6.42
C GLY A 94 -12.67 8.92 5.97
N THR A 95 -13.20 8.89 4.73
CA THR A 95 -14.24 9.82 4.29
C THR A 95 -15.47 9.06 3.81
N THR A 96 -16.62 9.47 4.30
CA THR A 96 -17.93 8.93 3.90
C THR A 96 -18.68 9.87 2.95
N SER A 97 -18.01 10.97 2.58
CA SER A 97 -18.46 11.94 1.57
C SER A 97 -17.35 12.16 0.55
N GLU A 98 -17.73 12.56 -0.67
CA GLU A 98 -16.77 12.93 -1.70
C GLU A 98 -15.93 14.14 -1.24
N ILE A 99 -14.61 14.07 -1.48
CA ILE A 99 -13.72 15.23 -1.38
C ILE A 99 -13.48 15.74 -2.81
N ALA A 100 -13.99 16.94 -3.07
CA ALA A 100 -14.01 17.52 -4.42
C ALA A 100 -12.61 17.86 -4.94
N VAL A 101 -12.52 18.01 -6.26
CA VAL A 101 -11.35 18.52 -6.97
C VAL A 101 -10.82 19.82 -6.33
N GLY A 102 -9.48 19.93 -6.18
CA GLY A 102 -8.81 21.07 -5.55
C GLY A 102 -8.89 21.09 -4.00
N LYS A 103 -9.36 20.02 -3.36
CA LYS A 103 -9.43 19.86 -1.90
C LYS A 103 -8.55 18.72 -1.37
N LEU A 104 -7.63 18.23 -2.22
CA LEU A 104 -6.73 17.12 -1.91
C LEU A 104 -5.25 17.54 -1.75
N ASP A 105 -4.95 18.83 -1.73
CA ASP A 105 -3.57 19.36 -1.71
C ASP A 105 -2.78 18.94 -0.46
N ASP A 106 -3.50 18.77 0.66
CA ASP A 106 -2.97 18.33 1.95
C ASP A 106 -3.16 16.83 2.21
N LYS A 107 -3.53 16.06 1.19
CA LYS A 107 -3.86 14.63 1.31
C LYS A 107 -3.06 13.77 0.34
N LEU A 108 -2.85 12.52 0.76
CA LEU A 108 -2.37 11.45 -0.10
C LEU A 108 -3.51 10.47 -0.31
N ILE A 109 -3.83 10.13 -1.54
CA ILE A 109 -4.91 9.22 -1.91
C ILE A 109 -4.37 7.86 -2.35
N PHE A 110 -5.14 6.82 -2.09
CA PHE A 110 -4.81 5.43 -2.43
C PHE A 110 -4.73 5.24 -3.94
N GLY A 111 -3.69 4.56 -4.40
CA GLY A 111 -3.50 4.26 -5.82
C GLY A 111 -2.28 3.41 -6.10
N VAL A 112 -1.96 3.29 -7.38
CA VAL A 112 -0.78 2.58 -7.90
C VAL A 112 0.09 3.59 -8.64
N SER A 113 1.38 3.60 -8.36
CA SER A 113 2.33 4.45 -9.06
C SER A 113 2.48 4.02 -10.53
N ASN A 114 2.27 4.93 -11.45
CA ASN A 114 2.49 4.69 -12.89
C ASN A 114 3.97 4.45 -13.22
N GLU A 115 4.88 4.97 -12.40
CA GLU A 115 6.33 4.85 -12.63
C GLU A 115 6.90 3.55 -12.08
N THR A 116 6.44 3.12 -10.90
CA THR A 116 7.01 1.98 -10.18
C THR A 116 6.10 0.77 -10.14
N GLY A 117 4.80 0.92 -10.42
CA GLY A 117 3.79 -0.11 -10.25
C GLY A 117 3.48 -0.44 -8.79
N LEU A 118 3.98 0.33 -7.82
CA LEU A 118 3.79 0.06 -6.39
C LEU A 118 2.49 0.65 -5.87
N VAL A 119 1.85 -0.08 -4.96
CA VAL A 119 0.68 0.36 -4.21
C VAL A 119 1.08 1.34 -3.12
N GLY A 120 0.30 2.40 -2.96
CA GLY A 120 0.57 3.40 -1.94
C GLY A 120 -0.48 4.48 -1.86
N PHE A 121 -0.14 5.52 -1.16
CA PHE A 121 -0.89 6.76 -1.06
C PHE A 121 -0.05 7.88 -1.68
N PHE A 122 -0.62 8.60 -2.63
CA PHE A 122 0.10 9.55 -3.47
C PHE A 122 -0.55 10.94 -3.44
N SER A 123 0.27 11.99 -3.54
CA SER A 123 -0.25 13.33 -3.81
C SER A 123 -0.84 13.39 -5.22
N THR A 124 -1.86 14.22 -5.39
CA THR A 124 -2.47 14.49 -6.69
C THR A 124 -1.97 15.80 -7.28
N ASP A 125 -2.21 15.98 -8.56
CA ASP A 125 -1.96 17.23 -9.28
C ASP A 125 -3.11 18.26 -9.12
N GLY A 126 -4.05 17.99 -8.22
CA GLY A 126 -5.22 18.84 -7.98
C GLY A 126 -6.39 18.59 -8.95
N SER A 127 -6.25 17.72 -9.95
CA SER A 127 -7.31 17.39 -10.91
C SER A 127 -8.24 16.26 -10.44
N ALA A 128 -7.83 15.51 -9.40
CA ALA A 128 -8.59 14.37 -8.87
C ALA A 128 -9.60 14.80 -7.81
N SER A 129 -10.68 14.03 -7.67
CA SER A 129 -11.54 13.97 -6.47
C SER A 129 -11.35 12.62 -5.77
N LEU A 130 -11.68 12.55 -4.49
CA LEU A 130 -11.74 11.29 -3.75
C LEU A 130 -13.20 10.93 -3.52
N PRO A 131 -13.71 9.82 -4.09
CA PRO A 131 -15.07 9.38 -3.86
C PRO A 131 -15.38 9.13 -2.38
N ALA A 132 -16.67 9.15 -2.03
CA ALA A 132 -17.12 8.70 -0.71
C ALA A 132 -16.68 7.26 -0.42
N ASN A 133 -16.64 6.91 0.84
CA ASN A 133 -16.29 5.58 1.36
C ASN A 133 -14.88 5.14 0.99
N ARG A 134 -13.92 6.05 1.12
CA ARG A 134 -12.49 5.83 0.88
C ARG A 134 -11.66 6.23 2.09
N ALA A 135 -10.42 5.73 2.12
CA ALA A 135 -9.43 6.19 3.07
C ALA A 135 -8.34 7.02 2.38
N TYR A 136 -7.78 7.96 3.12
CA TYR A 136 -6.66 8.80 2.70
C TYR A 136 -5.67 8.97 3.87
N LEU A 137 -4.51 9.52 3.60
CA LEU A 137 -3.55 9.98 4.61
C LEU A 137 -3.42 11.51 4.55
N ASN A 138 -3.20 12.13 5.70
CA ASN A 138 -2.75 13.51 5.70
C ASN A 138 -1.33 13.59 5.14
N LYS A 139 -1.07 14.57 4.28
CA LYS A 139 0.24 14.84 3.73
C LYS A 139 1.15 15.41 4.81
N VAL A 140 2.29 14.79 5.01
CA VAL A 140 3.36 15.33 5.85
C VAL A 140 4.29 16.17 4.96
N GLU A 141 4.80 17.28 5.48
CA GLU A 141 5.67 18.18 4.72
C GLU A 141 6.86 17.44 4.10
N GLY A 142 7.06 17.65 2.80
CA GLY A 142 8.11 16.98 2.02
C GLY A 142 7.78 15.54 1.60
N LEU A 143 6.62 14.98 1.98
CA LEU A 143 6.22 13.63 1.63
C LEU A 143 5.18 13.66 0.49
N MET A 144 5.56 13.14 -0.68
CA MET A 144 4.69 13.09 -1.86
C MET A 144 4.04 11.72 -2.06
N ALA A 145 4.55 10.69 -1.38
CA ALA A 145 4.04 9.33 -1.45
C ALA A 145 4.38 8.55 -0.18
N VAL A 146 3.49 7.62 0.19
CA VAL A 146 3.68 6.62 1.24
C VAL A 146 3.35 5.26 0.64
N MET A 147 4.32 4.35 0.62
CA MET A 147 4.15 3.01 0.06
C MET A 147 3.52 2.06 1.07
N VAL A 148 2.63 1.19 0.60
CA VAL A 148 2.07 0.13 1.46
C VAL A 148 3.13 -0.93 1.73
N ASN A 149 3.41 -1.18 3.02
CA ASN A 149 4.25 -2.27 3.47
C ASN A 149 3.38 -3.37 4.10
N HIS A 150 3.25 -4.50 3.43
CA HIS A 150 2.41 -5.63 3.83
C HIS A 150 3.20 -6.86 4.31
N GLY A 151 4.27 -6.60 5.07
CA GLY A 151 4.94 -7.65 5.84
C GLY A 151 5.76 -8.64 5.01
N GLY A 152 6.88 -8.22 4.45
CA GLY A 152 7.92 -9.10 3.91
C GLY A 152 8.15 -9.06 2.41
N ASN A 153 7.28 -8.45 1.63
CA ASN A 153 7.54 -8.12 0.24
C ASN A 153 7.46 -6.62 0.02
N THR A 154 8.36 -5.87 0.63
CA THR A 154 8.72 -4.56 0.10
C THR A 154 9.42 -4.78 -1.22
N THR A 155 8.65 -4.92 -2.30
CA THR A 155 9.16 -4.63 -3.62
C THR A 155 9.25 -3.11 -3.79
N ALA A 156 9.67 -2.42 -2.75
CA ALA A 156 10.23 -1.10 -2.88
C ALA A 156 11.58 -1.28 -3.60
N ILE A 157 11.55 -1.18 -4.93
CA ILE A 157 12.74 -0.78 -5.69
C ILE A 157 12.98 0.71 -5.41
N GLY A 158 13.09 1.03 -4.15
CA GLY A 158 13.44 2.33 -3.63
C GLY A 158 14.41 2.11 -2.48
N ASN A 159 15.68 2.00 -2.79
CA ASN A 159 16.80 1.62 -1.95
C ASN A 159 16.86 0.12 -1.64
N VAL A 160 17.28 -0.68 -2.62
CA VAL A 160 18.26 -1.69 -2.31
C VAL A 160 19.52 -0.93 -1.84
N GLN A 161 19.51 -0.42 -0.63
CA GLN A 161 20.72 -0.25 0.11
C GLN A 161 21.20 -1.66 0.43
N ASN A 162 22.01 -2.17 -0.51
CA ASN A 162 23.13 -3.05 -0.26
C ASN A 162 23.24 -3.68 1.15
N SER A 163 22.53 -4.75 1.37
CA SER A 163 23.14 -5.90 2.01
C SER A 163 23.45 -6.93 0.92
N LEU A 164 24.20 -6.50 -0.08
CA LEU A 164 24.87 -7.44 -0.97
C LEU A 164 25.86 -8.21 -0.11
N PRO A 165 25.85 -9.54 -0.13
CA PRO A 165 26.90 -10.29 0.52
C PRO A 165 28.23 -9.75 -0.05
N ALA A 166 29.13 -9.39 0.84
CA ALA A 166 30.44 -8.81 0.49
C ALA A 166 31.26 -9.67 -0.49
N ASN A 167 30.78 -10.88 -0.80
CA ASN A 167 31.41 -11.88 -1.66
C ASN A 167 30.62 -12.19 -2.94
N ALA A 168 29.73 -11.30 -3.40
CA ALA A 168 29.07 -11.54 -4.68
C ALA A 168 30.09 -11.56 -5.84
N PRO A 169 29.98 -12.51 -6.77
CA PRO A 169 30.93 -12.62 -7.86
C PRO A 169 30.90 -11.39 -8.78
N VAL A 170 32.10 -10.93 -9.17
CA VAL A 170 32.29 -9.81 -10.09
C VAL A 170 32.55 -10.37 -11.48
N TYR A 171 31.99 -9.72 -12.50
CA TYR A 171 32.14 -10.09 -13.91
C TYR A 171 32.68 -8.91 -14.73
N ASP A 172 33.48 -9.21 -15.74
CA ASP A 172 33.83 -8.24 -16.79
C ASP A 172 32.64 -8.03 -17.76
N LEU A 173 32.79 -7.09 -18.69
CA LEU A 173 31.76 -6.80 -19.69
C LEU A 173 31.52 -7.94 -20.69
N SER A 174 32.44 -8.92 -20.76
CA SER A 174 32.25 -10.13 -21.56
C SER A 174 31.57 -11.27 -20.78
N GLY A 175 31.15 -11.03 -19.53
CA GLY A 175 30.45 -11.99 -18.69
C GLY A 175 31.37 -13.00 -18.00
N ARG A 176 32.71 -12.82 -18.03
CA ARG A 176 33.64 -13.68 -17.33
C ARG A 176 33.78 -13.23 -15.88
N ARG A 177 33.79 -14.21 -14.98
CA ARG A 177 34.05 -13.96 -13.57
C ARG A 177 35.48 -13.44 -13.35
N VAL A 178 35.59 -12.34 -12.60
CA VAL A 178 36.84 -11.68 -12.31
C VAL A 178 37.20 -11.84 -10.83
N THR A 179 38.37 -12.37 -10.53
CA THR A 179 38.87 -12.52 -9.16
C THR A 179 39.79 -11.38 -8.73
N LYS A 180 40.30 -10.59 -9.68
CA LYS A 180 41.14 -9.43 -9.42
C LYS A 180 40.74 -8.30 -10.35
N MET A 181 40.28 -7.20 -9.77
CA MET A 181 39.85 -6.00 -10.49
C MET A 181 41.08 -5.10 -10.78
N VAL A 182 41.05 -4.42 -11.92
CA VAL A 182 42.03 -3.40 -12.28
C VAL A 182 41.42 -2.03 -12.02
N LYS A 183 42.14 -1.14 -11.36
CA LYS A 183 41.73 0.22 -11.09
C LYS A 183 41.30 0.94 -12.37
N GLY A 184 40.14 1.58 -12.34
CA GLY A 184 39.52 2.24 -13.49
C GLY A 184 38.80 1.27 -14.45
N GLY A 185 38.85 -0.05 -14.22
CA GLY A 185 38.10 -1.03 -15.00
C GLY A 185 36.60 -0.99 -14.71
N LEU A 186 35.77 -1.22 -15.73
CA LEU A 186 34.32 -1.32 -15.62
C LEU A 186 33.90 -2.79 -15.43
N TYR A 187 33.12 -3.06 -14.37
CA TYR A 187 32.73 -4.40 -13.97
C TYR A 187 31.22 -4.47 -13.68
N LEU A 188 30.71 -5.70 -13.65
CA LEU A 188 29.34 -6.05 -13.28
C LEU A 188 29.34 -6.85 -11.99
N GLN A 189 28.54 -6.44 -11.02
CA GLN A 189 28.26 -7.20 -9.80
C GLN A 189 26.77 -7.09 -9.50
N ASN A 190 26.09 -8.21 -9.37
CA ASN A 190 24.62 -8.25 -9.13
C ASN A 190 23.82 -7.44 -10.15
N GLY A 191 24.18 -7.53 -11.43
CA GLY A 191 23.48 -6.82 -12.49
C GLY A 191 23.79 -5.32 -12.58
N ARG A 192 24.64 -4.76 -11.71
CA ARG A 192 25.04 -3.34 -11.73
C ARG A 192 26.44 -3.14 -12.26
N LYS A 193 26.62 -2.10 -13.05
CA LYS A 193 27.93 -1.65 -13.53
C LYS A 193 28.58 -0.74 -12.48
N PHE A 194 29.87 -0.94 -12.21
CA PHE A 194 30.66 -0.06 -11.36
C PHE A 194 32.10 0.03 -11.88
N ILE A 195 32.80 1.09 -11.49
CA ILE A 195 34.24 1.29 -11.83
C ILE A 195 35.02 0.97 -10.57
N ALA A 196 36.04 0.08 -10.72
CA ALA A 196 36.95 -0.25 -9.63
C ALA A 196 37.83 0.97 -9.27
N GLN A 197 37.86 1.31 -7.98
CA GLN A 197 38.65 2.42 -7.43
C GLN A 197 40.03 1.96 -6.96
#